data_b93618bc179dbb7e60e4c7c6bff56f19
#
_entry.id   b93618bc179dbb7e60e4c7c6bff56f19
#
_cell.length_a   1.000
_cell.length_b   1.000
_cell.length_c   1.000
_cell.angle_alpha   90.00
_cell.angle_beta   90.00
_cell.angle_gamma   90.00
#
_symmetry.space_group_name_H-M   'P 1'
#
loop_
_entity.id
_entity.type
_entity.pdbx_description
1 polymer ?
#
loop_
_entity_poly.entity_id
_entity_poly.type
_entity_poly.pdbx_seq_one_letter_code
_entity_poly.pdbx_strand_id
1 'polypeptide(L)'
;MKAKKISALLLAAAMTACVVPAQGAAADEPKVPKYIFLFIGDGMSYPQVQTTNYYLNAIEDDGDDILTSESKLNMMKFPVAGSAQTYDSTSFCPDSASTATSISTGHKTYSGTINMDEKMETSYETIAEKLKKQLGYKVGILSSVNLNHATPAAFYAHQASRNNYYEIGQELIASNFDYFAGGGLKKTTGSEGDQTDLYELAQEAGYKVIKTKAEAENLTAEDGKAIVIDETLADDDAMSYDMDLEDGEWGLSDYVKKGIEVLDNDTGFFMMVEGGKIDWACHANDAAATITDTVAMDEAVGKAVDFYNEHPDETLILVTGDHETGGLTIGFAGTDYDTFLANISNQKISYAKFDSDYVAAYKENKTDFDTVMADITELFGLQSPTGTTESSNQADSKDVHPEGEEDKGSLVMTDYEYQKLQNAYEETMSRTGEEEEFGQEEYLMYGSYEPLTVTITHILNNKSGINFASYAHTGLPVEVFAMGVGQEQFEGYYDNTDIFNKVAAITGVK
;
A
#
# COMPACT_ATOMS: atom_id res chain seq x y z
N MET A 1 -66.33 12.09 -47.78
CA MET A 1 -67.40 13.06 -47.49
C MET A 1 -67.18 13.69 -46.11
N LYS A 2 -67.13 15.00 -46.10
CA LYS A 2 -67.18 15.94 -44.97
C LYS A 2 -66.05 15.92 -43.95
N ALA A 3 -65.09 16.82 -44.20
CA ALA A 3 -64.15 17.42 -43.22
C ALA A 3 -64.96 18.17 -42.14
N LYS A 4 -64.52 18.07 -40.88
CA LYS A 4 -64.84 19.05 -39.84
C LYS A 4 -63.52 19.69 -39.34
N LYS A 5 -63.43 20.98 -39.65
CA LYS A 5 -62.45 21.90 -39.10
C LYS A 5 -62.79 22.15 -37.65
N ILE A 6 -61.78 22.03 -36.73
CA ILE A 6 -61.86 22.54 -35.37
C ILE A 6 -60.82 23.65 -35.27
N SER A 7 -61.31 24.86 -35.00
CA SER A 7 -60.53 26.08 -34.82
C SER A 7 -59.81 26.05 -33.48
N ALA A 8 -58.49 26.29 -33.49
CA ALA A 8 -57.74 26.56 -32.29
C ALA A 8 -57.87 28.01 -31.89
N LEU A 9 -58.36 28.22 -30.70
CA LEU A 9 -58.43 29.53 -30.04
C LEU A 9 -57.09 29.81 -29.38
N LEU A 10 -56.37 30.81 -29.84
CA LEU A 10 -55.16 31.34 -29.20
C LEU A 10 -55.60 32.19 -27.98
N LEU A 11 -55.23 31.70 -26.78
CA LEU A 11 -55.29 32.49 -25.55
C LEU A 11 -53.88 33.00 -25.26
N ALA A 12 -53.62 34.27 -25.59
CA ALA A 12 -52.40 34.95 -25.20
C ALA A 12 -52.52 35.44 -23.76
N ALA A 13 -51.92 34.72 -22.81
CA ALA A 13 -51.73 35.20 -21.45
C ALA A 13 -50.40 35.95 -21.38
N ALA A 14 -50.43 37.25 -21.20
CA ALA A 14 -49.27 38.07 -20.91
C ALA A 14 -48.73 37.70 -19.50
N MET A 15 -47.67 36.92 -19.42
CA MET A 15 -46.89 36.76 -18.19
C MET A 15 -45.92 37.95 -18.12
N THR A 16 -46.22 38.89 -17.24
CA THR A 16 -45.26 39.91 -16.81
C THR A 16 -44.23 39.20 -15.93
N ALA A 17 -43.08 38.82 -16.50
CA ALA A 17 -41.96 38.31 -15.74
C ALA A 17 -41.38 39.47 -14.92
N CYS A 18 -41.57 39.43 -13.62
CA CYS A 18 -40.73 40.17 -12.69
C CYS A 18 -39.35 39.54 -12.75
N VAL A 19 -38.44 40.18 -13.49
CA VAL A 19 -37.01 39.89 -13.39
C VAL A 19 -36.56 40.41 -12.02
N VAL A 20 -36.53 39.54 -11.01
CA VAL A 20 -35.76 39.77 -9.81
C VAL A 20 -34.31 39.57 -10.26
N PRO A 21 -33.41 40.56 -10.14
CA PRO A 21 -32.01 40.31 -10.37
C PRO A 21 -31.60 39.28 -9.33
N ALA A 22 -31.22 38.06 -9.77
CA ALA A 22 -30.47 37.16 -8.94
C ALA A 22 -29.22 37.95 -8.53
N GLN A 23 -29.13 38.33 -7.26
CA GLN A 23 -27.86 38.68 -6.69
C GLN A 23 -27.01 37.43 -6.88
N GLY A 24 -26.06 37.50 -7.82
CA GLY A 24 -25.05 36.50 -7.95
C GLY A 24 -24.39 36.37 -6.56
N ALA A 25 -24.59 35.25 -5.92
CA ALA A 25 -23.65 34.85 -4.89
C ALA A 25 -22.25 35.01 -5.55
N ALA A 26 -21.43 35.88 -5.00
CA ALA A 26 -20.01 35.88 -5.37
C ALA A 26 -19.59 34.41 -5.27
N ALA A 27 -19.13 33.82 -6.38
CA ALA A 27 -18.53 32.52 -6.29
C ALA A 27 -17.38 32.71 -5.30
N ASP A 28 -17.41 31.98 -4.18
CA ASP A 28 -16.30 31.94 -3.26
C ASP A 28 -15.07 31.59 -4.09
N GLU A 29 -13.98 32.34 -3.91
CA GLU A 29 -12.72 31.99 -4.56
C GLU A 29 -12.39 30.55 -4.17
N PRO A 30 -11.91 29.72 -5.12
CA PRO A 30 -11.59 28.35 -4.82
C PRO A 30 -10.58 28.31 -3.67
N LYS A 31 -10.94 27.60 -2.59
CA LYS A 31 -10.07 27.43 -1.43
C LYS A 31 -8.84 26.65 -1.86
N VAL A 32 -7.65 27.10 -1.47
CA VAL A 32 -6.40 26.37 -1.64
C VAL A 32 -6.16 25.60 -0.34
N PRO A 33 -5.94 24.27 -0.39
CA PRO A 33 -5.66 23.51 0.81
C PRO A 33 -4.31 23.94 1.40
N LYS A 34 -4.31 24.28 2.66
CA LYS A 34 -3.12 24.61 3.44
C LYS A 34 -2.34 23.36 3.86
N TYR A 35 -3.06 22.29 4.09
CA TYR A 35 -2.51 21.00 4.52
C TYR A 35 -2.89 19.92 3.50
N ILE A 36 -1.89 19.22 2.99
CA ILE A 36 -2.10 18.18 1.99
C ILE A 36 -1.43 16.89 2.47
N PHE A 37 -2.23 15.85 2.60
CA PHE A 37 -1.76 14.50 2.84
C PHE A 37 -1.95 13.68 1.57
N LEU A 38 -0.92 12.94 1.18
CA LEU A 38 -0.96 11.96 0.10
C LEU A 38 -0.45 10.62 0.64
N PHE A 39 -1.35 9.67 0.80
CA PHE A 39 -1.04 8.30 1.17
C PHE A 39 -0.94 7.44 -0.08
N ILE A 40 0.14 6.65 -0.18
CA ILE A 40 0.37 5.70 -1.26
C ILE A 40 0.60 4.32 -0.63
N GLY A 41 -0.34 3.40 -0.84
CA GLY A 41 -0.12 1.99 -0.56
C GLY A 41 0.61 1.38 -1.75
N ASP A 42 1.90 1.09 -1.62
CA ASP A 42 2.67 0.43 -2.67
C ASP A 42 2.07 -0.95 -2.92
N GLY A 43 1.79 -1.28 -4.17
CA GLY A 43 1.15 -2.54 -4.55
C GLY A 43 -0.33 -2.67 -4.19
N MET A 44 -0.95 -1.62 -3.62
CA MET A 44 -2.31 -1.62 -3.13
C MET A 44 -3.32 -1.18 -4.20
N SER A 45 -4.22 -2.07 -4.56
CA SER A 45 -5.34 -1.81 -5.47
C SER A 45 -6.64 -2.34 -4.87
N TYR A 46 -7.70 -2.36 -5.66
CA TYR A 46 -9.03 -2.87 -5.28
C TYR A 46 -9.01 -4.21 -4.55
N PRO A 47 -8.25 -5.24 -4.98
CA PRO A 47 -8.22 -6.51 -4.26
C PRO A 47 -7.67 -6.38 -2.84
N GLN A 48 -6.59 -5.64 -2.63
CA GLN A 48 -5.96 -5.48 -1.32
C GLN A 48 -6.88 -4.74 -0.35
N VAL A 49 -7.44 -3.61 -0.77
CA VAL A 49 -8.40 -2.82 0.03
C VAL A 49 -9.65 -3.64 0.37
N GLN A 50 -10.23 -4.31 -0.64
CA GLN A 50 -11.46 -5.05 -0.43
C GLN A 50 -11.27 -6.32 0.39
N THR A 51 -10.15 -7.06 0.20
CA THR A 51 -9.80 -8.23 1.01
C THR A 51 -9.64 -7.83 2.48
N THR A 52 -8.94 -6.74 2.74
CA THR A 52 -8.76 -6.19 4.09
C THR A 52 -10.10 -5.84 4.72
N ASN A 53 -10.95 -5.12 3.99
CA ASN A 53 -12.27 -4.75 4.51
C ASN A 53 -13.16 -5.97 4.81
N TYR A 54 -13.16 -6.97 3.93
CA TYR A 54 -13.93 -8.20 4.15
C TYR A 54 -13.36 -9.04 5.28
N TYR A 55 -12.03 -9.12 5.41
CA TYR A 55 -11.39 -9.79 6.54
C TYR A 55 -11.81 -9.17 7.88
N LEU A 56 -11.75 -7.83 7.99
CA LEU A 56 -12.16 -7.13 9.21
C LEU A 56 -13.63 -7.39 9.58
N ASN A 57 -14.51 -7.47 8.58
CA ASN A 57 -15.91 -7.85 8.81
C ASN A 57 -16.02 -9.34 9.25
N ALA A 58 -15.26 -10.23 8.60
CA ALA A 58 -15.33 -11.66 8.88
C ALA A 58 -14.84 -12.05 10.28
N ILE A 59 -13.86 -11.34 10.83
CA ILE A 59 -13.38 -11.60 12.22
C ILE A 59 -14.28 -10.99 13.29
N GLU A 60 -15.17 -10.05 12.93
CA GLU A 60 -16.18 -9.48 13.84
C GLU A 60 -17.53 -10.19 13.74
N ASP A 61 -17.70 -11.11 12.78
CA ASP A 61 -18.94 -11.86 12.59
C ASP A 61 -19.24 -12.70 13.84
N ASP A 62 -20.44 -12.54 14.39
CA ASP A 62 -20.90 -13.25 15.57
C ASP A 62 -21.59 -14.60 15.24
N GLY A 63 -21.50 -15.06 14.01
CA GLY A 63 -22.01 -16.34 13.54
C GLY A 63 -23.44 -16.29 13.01
N ASP A 64 -23.92 -15.13 12.61
CA ASP A 64 -25.16 -15.00 11.85
C ASP A 64 -24.98 -15.57 10.44
N ASP A 65 -25.99 -16.26 9.90
CA ASP A 65 -26.00 -16.84 8.55
C ASP A 65 -26.03 -15.77 7.42
N ILE A 66 -26.04 -14.48 7.77
CA ILE A 66 -26.15 -13.38 6.82
C ILE A 66 -24.86 -12.58 6.82
N LEU A 67 -24.09 -12.68 5.73
CA LEU A 67 -22.91 -11.85 5.53
C LEU A 67 -23.30 -10.38 5.43
N THR A 68 -22.63 -9.55 6.22
CA THR A 68 -22.70 -8.09 6.11
C THR A 68 -21.30 -7.56 5.85
N SER A 69 -21.22 -6.45 5.13
CA SER A 69 -19.95 -5.76 4.92
C SER A 69 -20.13 -4.28 5.15
N GLU A 70 -19.60 -3.79 6.24
CA GLU A 70 -19.47 -2.37 6.53
C GLU A 70 -18.11 -1.85 6.05
N SER A 71 -18.02 -0.57 5.72
CA SER A 71 -16.73 0.08 5.45
C SER A 71 -15.98 0.26 6.76
N LYS A 72 -15.07 -0.67 7.08
CA LYS A 72 -14.25 -0.65 8.30
C LYS A 72 -13.11 0.35 8.17
N LEU A 73 -12.44 0.37 7.01
CA LEU A 73 -11.31 1.25 6.74
C LEU A 73 -11.73 2.73 6.69
N ASN A 74 -10.88 3.62 7.19
CA ASN A 74 -11.09 5.06 7.17
C ASN A 74 -11.17 5.59 5.73
N MET A 75 -10.26 5.14 4.86
CA MET A 75 -10.23 5.54 3.45
C MET A 75 -11.53 5.22 2.71
N MET A 76 -12.17 4.11 3.01
CA MET A 76 -13.45 3.71 2.39
C MET A 76 -14.65 4.58 2.83
N LYS A 77 -14.48 5.40 3.86
CA LYS A 77 -15.51 6.34 4.35
C LYS A 77 -15.39 7.72 3.70
N PHE A 78 -14.38 7.93 2.87
CA PHE A 78 -14.16 9.21 2.19
C PHE A 78 -15.31 9.51 1.20
N PRO A 79 -15.71 10.78 1.07
CA PRO A 79 -16.89 11.15 0.26
C PRO A 79 -16.66 10.99 -1.25
N VAL A 80 -15.39 10.94 -1.70
CA VAL A 80 -15.03 10.82 -3.12
C VAL A 80 -14.14 9.61 -3.32
N ALA A 81 -14.50 8.83 -4.33
CA ALA A 81 -13.70 7.72 -4.84
C ALA A 81 -13.57 7.84 -6.36
N GLY A 82 -12.35 7.78 -6.85
CA GLY A 82 -12.00 7.70 -8.26
C GLY A 82 -11.16 6.47 -8.54
N SER A 83 -10.66 6.37 -9.76
CA SER A 83 -9.82 5.26 -10.20
C SER A 83 -8.75 5.76 -11.17
N ALA A 84 -7.52 5.29 -11.02
CA ALA A 84 -6.41 5.65 -11.88
C ALA A 84 -5.77 4.43 -12.54
N GLN A 85 -5.47 4.54 -13.85
CA GLN A 85 -4.66 3.54 -14.54
C GLN A 85 -3.17 3.81 -14.29
N THR A 86 -2.38 2.75 -14.23
CA THR A 86 -1.03 2.79 -13.62
C THR A 86 0.12 2.57 -14.60
N TYR A 87 -0.11 2.14 -15.84
CA TYR A 87 0.92 1.81 -16.83
C TYR A 87 2.05 2.85 -16.91
N ASP A 88 3.25 2.41 -17.29
CA ASP A 88 4.38 3.28 -17.59
C ASP A 88 4.75 3.28 -19.08
N SER A 89 5.83 3.97 -19.48
CA SER A 89 6.26 4.06 -20.89
C SER A 89 6.81 2.74 -21.45
N THR A 90 6.97 1.69 -20.62
CA THR A 90 7.55 0.39 -21.02
C THR A 90 6.66 -0.81 -20.73
N SER A 91 5.72 -0.70 -19.79
CA SER A 91 4.94 -1.83 -19.29
C SER A 91 3.52 -1.45 -18.91
N PHE A 92 2.59 -2.39 -19.12
CA PHE A 92 1.26 -2.34 -18.49
C PHE A 92 1.26 -2.84 -17.05
N CYS A 93 2.35 -3.47 -16.60
CA CYS A 93 2.62 -3.86 -15.21
C CYS A 93 3.85 -3.06 -14.75
N PRO A 94 3.68 -1.78 -14.38
CA PRO A 94 4.77 -0.86 -14.13
C PRO A 94 5.49 -1.18 -12.80
N ASP A 95 6.64 -0.53 -12.58
CA ASP A 95 7.31 -0.54 -11.28
C ASP A 95 7.01 0.71 -10.45
N SER A 96 7.33 0.67 -9.14
CA SER A 96 7.06 1.77 -8.21
C SER A 96 7.81 3.07 -8.58
N ALA A 97 8.99 2.98 -9.21
CA ALA A 97 9.73 4.19 -9.62
C ALA A 97 8.98 5.00 -10.67
N SER A 98 8.47 4.33 -11.71
CA SER A 98 7.75 4.96 -12.81
C SER A 98 6.34 5.40 -12.42
N THR A 99 5.64 4.64 -11.56
CA THR A 99 4.30 5.00 -11.07
C THR A 99 4.35 6.16 -10.09
N ALA A 100 5.26 6.14 -9.12
CA ALA A 100 5.45 7.27 -8.21
C ALA A 100 5.95 8.53 -8.95
N THR A 101 6.79 8.39 -10.00
CA THR A 101 7.12 9.49 -10.91
C THR A 101 5.86 10.08 -11.57
N SER A 102 4.95 9.23 -12.02
CA SER A 102 3.68 9.70 -12.61
C SER A 102 2.85 10.50 -11.63
N ILE A 103 2.73 10.02 -10.38
CA ILE A 103 1.97 10.65 -9.30
C ILE A 103 2.63 11.96 -8.83
N SER A 104 3.97 11.99 -8.76
CA SER A 104 4.71 13.12 -8.20
C SER A 104 5.00 14.24 -9.19
N THR A 105 5.05 13.95 -10.52
CA THR A 105 5.46 14.92 -11.55
C THR A 105 4.44 15.14 -12.66
N GLY A 106 3.45 14.26 -12.82
CA GLY A 106 2.49 14.30 -13.92
C GLY A 106 3.06 13.81 -15.26
N HIS A 107 4.16 13.07 -15.24
CA HIS A 107 4.82 12.54 -16.44
C HIS A 107 5.02 11.03 -16.35
N LYS A 108 4.86 10.34 -17.49
CA LYS A 108 5.28 8.94 -17.62
C LYS A 108 6.80 8.87 -17.86
N THR A 109 7.40 7.76 -17.41
CA THR A 109 8.81 7.44 -17.66
C THR A 109 9.00 5.94 -17.84
N TYR A 110 10.23 5.46 -18.00
CA TYR A 110 10.56 4.04 -18.07
C TYR A 110 10.57 3.40 -16.67
N SER A 111 10.22 2.13 -16.62
CA SER A 111 10.39 1.33 -15.40
C SER A 111 11.80 1.50 -14.83
N GLY A 112 11.90 1.68 -13.52
CA GLY A 112 13.17 1.89 -12.80
C GLY A 112 13.72 3.30 -12.82
N THR A 113 13.11 4.24 -13.56
CA THR A 113 13.56 5.64 -13.65
C THR A 113 12.77 6.53 -12.67
N ILE A 114 13.46 7.42 -11.97
CA ILE A 114 12.88 8.35 -11.00
C ILE A 114 12.94 9.78 -11.55
N ASN A 115 11.77 10.39 -11.79
CA ASN A 115 11.58 11.80 -12.13
C ASN A 115 12.44 12.33 -13.29
N MET A 116 12.72 11.47 -14.26
CA MET A 116 13.42 11.86 -15.50
C MET A 116 12.62 11.42 -16.72
N ASP A 117 12.89 12.07 -17.86
CA ASP A 117 12.31 11.70 -19.15
C ASP A 117 12.85 10.33 -19.63
N GLU A 118 12.22 9.75 -20.66
CA GLU A 118 12.59 8.44 -21.23
C GLU A 118 14.02 8.41 -21.79
N LYS A 119 14.67 9.56 -21.97
CA LYS A 119 16.07 9.65 -22.40
C LYS A 119 17.04 9.80 -21.22
N MET A 120 16.50 9.99 -20.00
CA MET A 120 17.29 10.28 -18.80
C MET A 120 18.15 11.57 -18.95
N GLU A 121 17.65 12.53 -19.73
CA GLU A 121 18.33 13.80 -20.02
C GLU A 121 17.67 14.99 -19.31
N THR A 122 16.36 14.90 -19.00
CA THR A 122 15.57 15.98 -18.40
C THR A 122 14.92 15.51 -17.12
N SER A 123 15.18 16.23 -16.03
CA SER A 123 14.50 16.00 -14.74
C SER A 123 13.15 16.72 -14.69
N TYR A 124 12.18 16.11 -14.04
CA TYR A 124 10.84 16.66 -13.80
C TYR A 124 10.72 17.17 -12.35
N GLU A 125 10.38 18.44 -12.16
CA GLU A 125 10.14 19.00 -10.83
C GLU A 125 8.90 18.38 -10.18
N THR A 126 9.03 17.86 -8.97
CA THR A 126 7.97 17.16 -8.26
C THR A 126 6.93 18.10 -7.65
N ILE A 127 5.75 17.59 -7.32
CA ILE A 127 4.72 18.36 -6.60
C ILE A 127 5.23 18.85 -5.23
N ALA A 128 5.99 18.02 -4.51
CA ALA A 128 6.57 18.38 -3.21
C ALA A 128 7.55 19.56 -3.33
N GLU A 129 8.43 19.52 -4.33
CA GLU A 129 9.37 20.63 -4.63
C GLU A 129 8.62 21.91 -5.01
N LYS A 130 7.58 21.80 -5.87
CA LYS A 130 6.78 22.96 -6.29
C LYS A 130 6.06 23.61 -5.12
N LEU A 131 5.42 22.81 -4.25
CA LEU A 131 4.70 23.28 -3.06
C LEU A 131 5.67 23.99 -2.09
N LYS A 132 6.83 23.38 -1.82
CA LYS A 132 7.88 24.01 -0.99
C LYS A 132 8.38 25.31 -1.61
N LYS A 133 8.74 25.30 -2.88
CA LYS A 133 9.37 26.43 -3.57
C LYS A 133 8.41 27.60 -3.83
N GLN A 134 7.16 27.30 -4.22
CA GLN A 134 6.22 28.32 -4.66
C GLN A 134 5.27 28.80 -3.55
N LEU A 135 4.91 27.94 -2.60
CA LEU A 135 4.01 28.26 -1.50
C LEU A 135 4.70 28.31 -0.14
N GLY A 136 5.95 27.84 -0.04
CA GLY A 136 6.69 27.83 1.23
C GLY A 136 6.21 26.74 2.20
N TYR A 137 5.53 25.70 1.71
CA TYR A 137 5.08 24.61 2.54
C TYR A 137 6.25 23.86 3.14
N LYS A 138 6.09 23.39 4.39
CA LYS A 138 6.94 22.34 4.92
C LYS A 138 6.62 21.02 4.19
N VAL A 139 7.61 20.13 4.09
CA VAL A 139 7.44 18.84 3.42
C VAL A 139 7.89 17.71 4.33
N GLY A 140 7.02 16.71 4.46
CA GLY A 140 7.30 15.43 5.10
C GLY A 140 7.22 14.28 4.11
N ILE A 141 8.16 13.34 4.19
CA ILE A 141 8.18 12.11 3.40
C ILE A 141 8.38 10.94 4.36
N LEU A 142 7.41 10.05 4.41
CA LEU A 142 7.39 8.91 5.32
C LEU A 142 7.21 7.61 4.55
N SER A 143 7.81 6.54 5.05
CA SER A 143 7.66 5.22 4.42
C SER A 143 7.88 4.10 5.44
N SER A 144 7.11 3.02 5.34
CA SER A 144 7.36 1.79 6.07
C SER A 144 8.51 0.96 5.50
N VAL A 145 8.98 1.27 4.27
CA VAL A 145 10.23 0.75 3.70
C VAL A 145 11.34 1.80 3.77
N ASN A 146 12.45 1.61 3.07
CA ASN A 146 13.58 2.53 3.14
C ASN A 146 13.23 3.92 2.59
N LEU A 147 13.68 4.97 3.27
CA LEU A 147 13.41 6.35 2.87
C LEU A 147 14.02 6.75 1.52
N ASN A 148 15.03 6.03 1.03
CA ASN A 148 15.60 6.18 -0.30
C ASN A 148 15.19 5.04 -1.27
N HIS A 149 14.09 4.32 -0.97
CA HIS A 149 13.41 3.44 -1.92
C HIS A 149 12.69 4.26 -3.01
N ALA A 150 12.21 3.59 -4.05
CA ALA A 150 11.72 4.24 -5.27
C ALA A 150 10.56 5.21 -5.04
N THR A 151 9.54 4.82 -4.28
CA THR A 151 8.32 5.61 -4.07
C THR A 151 8.58 6.89 -3.28
N PRO A 152 9.22 6.87 -2.08
CA PRO A 152 9.56 8.11 -1.40
C PRO A 152 10.56 8.95 -2.20
N ALA A 153 11.54 8.30 -2.89
CA ALA A 153 12.52 9.00 -3.73
C ALA A 153 11.88 9.82 -4.85
N ALA A 154 10.78 9.35 -5.42
CA ALA A 154 10.06 10.05 -6.48
C ALA A 154 9.45 11.39 -6.03
N PHE A 155 9.54 11.79 -4.78
CA PHE A 155 9.10 13.10 -4.31
C PHE A 155 10.25 14.11 -4.13
N TYR A 156 11.53 13.66 -4.21
CA TYR A 156 12.69 14.52 -3.97
C TYR A 156 13.92 14.22 -4.85
N ALA A 157 13.99 13.05 -5.52
CA ALA A 157 15.17 12.63 -6.26
C ALA A 157 14.91 12.55 -7.78
N HIS A 158 16.00 12.63 -8.57
CA HIS A 158 15.97 12.63 -10.04
C HIS A 158 17.09 11.72 -10.55
N GLN A 159 16.81 10.40 -10.65
CA GLN A 159 17.80 9.41 -10.96
C GLN A 159 17.40 8.53 -12.16
N ALA A 160 18.39 8.21 -13.00
CA ALA A 160 18.21 7.30 -14.13
C ALA A 160 17.88 5.86 -13.67
N SER A 161 18.18 5.53 -12.43
CA SER A 161 17.92 4.20 -11.85
C SER A 161 17.52 4.30 -10.39
N ARG A 162 16.46 3.59 -10.00
CA ARG A 162 16.04 3.42 -8.60
C ARG A 162 17.08 2.72 -7.73
N ASN A 163 18.07 2.06 -8.34
CA ASN A 163 19.15 1.37 -7.65
C ASN A 163 20.30 2.30 -7.25
N ASN A 164 20.28 3.57 -7.64
CA ASN A 164 21.26 4.58 -7.26
C ASN A 164 20.99 5.08 -5.82
N TYR A 165 20.91 4.15 -4.86
CA TYR A 165 20.48 4.41 -3.48
C TYR A 165 21.31 5.49 -2.78
N TYR A 166 22.63 5.50 -3.02
CA TYR A 166 23.51 6.50 -2.39
C TYR A 166 23.24 7.90 -2.94
N GLU A 167 23.14 8.04 -4.26
CA GLU A 167 22.84 9.29 -4.94
C GLU A 167 21.42 9.80 -4.58
N ILE A 168 20.44 8.89 -4.49
CA ILE A 168 19.09 9.21 -3.99
C ILE A 168 19.17 9.74 -2.56
N GLY A 169 19.96 9.11 -1.68
CA GLY A 169 20.19 9.59 -0.31
C GLY A 169 20.84 10.97 -0.27
N GLN A 170 21.77 11.26 -1.19
CA GLN A 170 22.34 12.61 -1.30
C GLN A 170 21.27 13.64 -1.74
N GLU A 171 20.37 13.28 -2.65
CA GLU A 171 19.27 14.14 -3.08
C GLU A 171 18.21 14.33 -1.99
N LEU A 172 17.95 13.30 -1.14
CA LEU A 172 17.15 13.44 0.06
C LEU A 172 17.69 14.58 0.94
N ILE A 173 18.98 14.58 1.21
CA ILE A 173 19.64 15.61 2.02
C ILE A 173 19.58 16.99 1.34
N ALA A 174 19.82 17.01 0.00
CA ALA A 174 19.81 18.24 -0.80
C ALA A 174 18.41 18.85 -0.97
N SER A 175 17.34 18.06 -0.88
CA SER A 175 15.95 18.52 -0.97
C SER A 175 15.61 19.58 0.08
N ASN A 176 16.31 19.53 1.19
CA ASN A 176 16.05 20.41 2.34
C ASN A 176 14.60 20.32 2.83
N PHE A 177 13.96 19.13 2.70
CA PHE A 177 12.63 18.87 3.24
C PHE A 177 12.69 18.81 4.78
N ASP A 178 11.55 18.90 5.43
CA ASP A 178 11.51 19.23 6.85
C ASP A 178 11.43 18.00 7.75
N TYR A 179 10.83 16.88 7.24
CA TYR A 179 10.65 15.67 8.02
C TYR A 179 10.73 14.42 7.14
N PHE A 180 11.62 13.51 7.49
CA PHE A 180 11.66 12.15 6.91
C PHE A 180 11.50 11.16 8.07
N ALA A 181 10.67 10.10 7.89
CA ALA A 181 10.49 9.14 8.96
C ALA A 181 10.08 7.75 8.45
N GLY A 182 10.51 6.73 9.17
CA GLY A 182 10.20 5.33 8.92
C GLY A 182 11.43 4.44 8.82
N GLY A 183 11.56 3.65 7.77
CA GLY A 183 12.69 2.74 7.59
C GLY A 183 14.02 3.44 7.38
N GLY A 184 15.10 2.66 7.35
CA GLY A 184 16.48 3.14 7.20
C GLY A 184 16.80 3.65 5.79
N LEU A 185 18.06 3.97 5.57
CA LEU A 185 18.62 4.29 4.25
C LEU A 185 19.46 3.12 3.75
N LYS A 186 19.21 2.71 2.50
CA LYS A 186 20.04 1.68 1.84
C LYS A 186 21.36 2.28 1.35
N LYS A 187 22.42 1.46 1.38
CA LYS A 187 23.75 1.80 0.84
C LYS A 187 24.29 3.13 1.38
N THR A 188 24.19 3.35 2.68
CA THR A 188 24.58 4.63 3.34
C THR A 188 26.01 5.05 3.05
N THR A 189 26.92 4.11 2.76
CA THR A 189 28.32 4.35 2.42
C THR A 189 28.67 4.04 0.96
N GLY A 190 27.66 4.04 0.08
CA GLY A 190 27.78 3.66 -1.32
C GLY A 190 27.84 2.14 -1.55
N SER A 191 27.78 1.72 -2.82
CA SER A 191 27.76 0.30 -3.17
C SER A 191 29.05 -0.44 -2.80
N GLU A 192 30.20 0.24 -2.83
CA GLU A 192 31.50 -0.30 -2.47
C GLU A 192 31.87 -0.05 -0.99
N GLY A 193 31.03 0.66 -0.23
CA GLY A 193 31.25 0.99 1.17
C GLY A 193 32.38 2.00 1.42
N ASP A 194 32.73 2.81 0.43
CA ASP A 194 33.88 3.73 0.44
C ASP A 194 33.49 5.21 0.44
N GLN A 195 32.19 5.51 0.44
CA GLN A 195 31.67 6.84 0.49
C GLN A 195 31.42 7.31 1.95
N THR A 196 31.30 8.62 2.15
CA THR A 196 30.90 9.18 3.45
C THR A 196 29.50 8.73 3.80
N ASP A 197 29.26 8.34 5.05
CA ASP A 197 27.95 7.88 5.49
C ASP A 197 26.87 8.94 5.30
N LEU A 198 25.71 8.58 4.72
CA LEU A 198 24.62 9.50 4.43
C LEU A 198 24.05 10.16 5.70
N TYR A 199 24.05 9.46 6.83
CA TYR A 199 23.60 10.06 8.09
C TYR A 199 24.58 11.13 8.61
N GLU A 200 25.90 10.95 8.39
CA GLU A 200 26.89 11.98 8.69
C GLU A 200 26.67 13.21 7.79
N LEU A 201 26.49 13.00 6.47
CA LEU A 201 26.19 14.07 5.53
C LEU A 201 24.89 14.82 5.89
N ALA A 202 23.87 14.11 6.34
CA ALA A 202 22.62 14.70 6.79
C ALA A 202 22.80 15.60 8.02
N GLN A 203 23.60 15.14 9.00
CA GLN A 203 23.92 15.94 10.18
C GLN A 203 24.72 17.20 9.82
N GLU A 204 25.69 17.10 8.92
CA GLU A 204 26.45 18.23 8.39
C GLU A 204 25.55 19.25 7.65
N ALA A 205 24.49 18.76 6.98
CA ALA A 205 23.48 19.57 6.32
C ALA A 205 22.41 20.15 7.29
N GLY A 206 22.53 19.86 8.59
CA GLY A 206 21.68 20.42 9.64
C GLY A 206 20.41 19.62 9.92
N TYR A 207 20.33 18.36 9.52
CA TYR A 207 19.28 17.45 9.98
C TYR A 207 19.60 16.90 11.37
N LYS A 208 18.58 16.76 12.20
CA LYS A 208 18.62 15.86 13.35
C LYS A 208 18.37 14.44 12.86
N VAL A 209 19.36 13.58 13.02
CA VAL A 209 19.21 12.14 12.75
C VAL A 209 18.86 11.45 14.06
N ILE A 210 17.68 10.88 14.14
CA ILE A 210 17.07 10.26 15.32
C ILE A 210 16.88 8.78 15.01
N LYS A 211 17.32 7.90 15.91
CA LYS A 211 17.25 6.44 15.74
C LYS A 211 16.69 5.73 16.97
N THR A 212 16.08 6.47 17.88
CA THR A 212 15.42 5.91 19.05
C THR A 212 14.03 6.52 19.23
N LYS A 213 13.08 5.70 19.66
CA LYS A 213 11.72 6.12 19.99
C LYS A 213 11.73 7.26 21.01
N ALA A 214 12.55 7.15 22.06
CA ALA A 214 12.60 8.13 23.13
C ALA A 214 13.06 9.53 22.65
N GLU A 215 13.95 9.60 21.65
CA GLU A 215 14.34 10.87 21.03
C GLU A 215 13.23 11.38 20.09
N ALA A 216 12.59 10.49 19.33
CA ALA A 216 11.49 10.83 18.43
C ALA A 216 10.27 11.38 19.18
N GLU A 217 9.93 10.84 20.35
CA GLU A 217 8.86 11.33 21.22
C GLU A 217 9.07 12.79 21.62
N ASN A 218 10.32 13.21 21.82
CA ASN A 218 10.69 14.56 22.23
C ASN A 218 10.90 15.55 21.08
N LEU A 219 10.79 15.10 19.82
CA LEU A 219 10.94 15.96 18.65
C LEU A 219 9.76 16.94 18.55
N THR A 220 10.07 18.21 18.26
CA THR A 220 9.12 19.31 18.15
C THR A 220 9.35 20.14 16.88
N ALA A 221 8.40 20.99 16.52
CA ALA A 221 8.51 21.90 15.37
C ALA A 221 9.68 22.90 15.48
N GLU A 222 10.19 23.17 16.71
CA GLU A 222 11.33 24.07 16.95
C GLU A 222 12.69 23.43 16.65
N ASP A 223 12.72 22.10 16.53
CA ASP A 223 13.94 21.33 16.30
C ASP A 223 14.49 21.42 14.88
N GLY A 224 13.71 21.97 13.97
CA GLY A 224 14.08 22.11 12.55
C GLY A 224 13.92 20.82 11.77
N LYS A 225 14.82 20.58 10.81
CA LYS A 225 14.75 19.40 9.93
C LYS A 225 15.16 18.12 10.66
N ALA A 226 14.42 17.04 10.44
CA ALA A 226 14.70 15.74 11.06
C ALA A 226 14.62 14.58 10.08
N ILE A 227 15.46 13.57 10.32
CA ILE A 227 15.37 12.23 9.76
C ILE A 227 15.19 11.28 10.94
N VAL A 228 14.03 10.64 11.04
CA VAL A 228 13.67 9.73 12.12
C VAL A 228 13.61 8.32 11.57
N ILE A 229 14.57 7.50 11.98
CA ILE A 229 14.66 6.10 11.58
C ILE A 229 14.06 5.25 12.68
N ASP A 230 13.29 4.25 12.30
CA ASP A 230 12.72 3.29 13.23
C ASP A 230 13.81 2.64 14.09
N GLU A 231 13.51 2.44 15.38
CA GLU A 231 14.47 1.85 16.33
C GLU A 231 14.70 0.37 16.04
N THR A 232 13.65 -0.32 15.57
CA THR A 232 13.67 -1.75 15.24
C THR A 232 13.53 -1.94 13.73
N LEU A 233 14.65 -2.04 13.02
CA LEU A 233 14.64 -2.34 11.59
C LEU A 233 14.60 -3.85 11.36
N ALA A 234 13.79 -4.27 10.39
CA ALA A 234 13.63 -5.65 9.95
C ALA A 234 14.37 -5.91 8.62
N ASP A 235 13.77 -6.74 7.77
CA ASP A 235 14.31 -7.13 6.49
C ASP A 235 14.72 -5.91 5.64
N ASP A 236 15.92 -5.95 5.12
CA ASP A 236 16.50 -4.95 4.21
C ASP A 236 16.52 -3.50 4.77
N ASP A 237 16.65 -3.36 6.10
CA ASP A 237 16.60 -2.08 6.83
C ASP A 237 15.25 -1.33 6.72
N ALA A 238 14.16 -2.00 6.41
CA ALA A 238 12.79 -1.47 6.46
C ALA A 238 12.22 -1.56 7.89
N MET A 239 11.06 -0.93 8.13
CA MET A 239 10.28 -1.17 9.36
C MET A 239 9.81 -2.64 9.41
N SER A 240 9.54 -3.15 10.59
CA SER A 240 8.85 -4.43 10.77
C SER A 240 7.49 -4.42 10.07
N TYR A 241 6.99 -5.60 9.65
CA TYR A 241 5.56 -5.75 9.33
C TYR A 241 4.72 -5.43 10.56
N ASP A 242 3.56 -4.84 10.36
CA ASP A 242 2.70 -4.44 11.49
C ASP A 242 2.35 -5.62 12.40
N MET A 243 2.10 -6.80 11.83
CA MET A 243 1.83 -8.02 12.58
C MET A 243 3.01 -8.55 13.40
N ASP A 244 4.21 -8.08 13.14
CA ASP A 244 5.45 -8.49 13.82
C ASP A 244 5.90 -7.50 14.91
N LEU A 245 5.22 -6.35 15.02
CA LEU A 245 5.54 -5.34 16.03
C LEU A 245 5.38 -5.89 17.45
N GLU A 246 6.33 -5.59 18.30
CA GLU A 246 6.24 -5.89 19.72
C GLU A 246 5.52 -4.77 20.49
N ASP A 247 5.02 -5.12 21.68
CA ASP A 247 4.31 -4.16 22.54
C ASP A 247 5.15 -2.90 22.82
N GLY A 248 4.66 -1.77 22.33
CA GLY A 248 5.27 -0.48 22.55
C GLY A 248 6.23 -0.01 21.46
N GLU A 249 6.46 -0.76 20.40
CA GLU A 249 7.11 -0.27 19.18
C GLU A 249 6.21 0.72 18.44
N TRP A 250 6.81 1.59 17.65
CA TRP A 250 6.08 2.53 16.81
C TRP A 250 5.74 1.89 15.46
N GLY A 251 4.48 2.03 15.05
CA GLY A 251 4.05 1.76 13.69
C GLY A 251 4.01 3.02 12.83
N LEU A 252 3.65 2.87 11.56
CA LEU A 252 3.57 3.96 10.59
C LEU A 252 2.70 5.12 11.08
N SER A 253 1.60 4.81 11.76
CA SER A 253 0.66 5.82 12.29
C SER A 253 1.27 6.73 13.35
N ASP A 254 2.25 6.25 14.14
CA ASP A 254 2.96 7.05 15.15
C ASP A 254 3.91 8.07 14.48
N TYR A 255 4.62 7.65 13.42
CA TYR A 255 5.46 8.54 12.63
C TYR A 255 4.64 9.61 11.90
N VAL A 256 3.45 9.28 11.40
CA VAL A 256 2.52 10.26 10.81
C VAL A 256 2.04 11.25 11.86
N LYS A 257 1.62 10.77 13.04
CA LYS A 257 1.21 11.64 14.14
C LYS A 257 2.35 12.59 14.54
N LYS A 258 3.56 12.09 14.69
CA LYS A 258 4.73 12.93 15.01
C LYS A 258 5.05 13.90 13.87
N GLY A 259 4.93 13.47 12.63
CA GLY A 259 5.09 14.33 11.45
C GLY A 259 4.11 15.51 11.43
N ILE A 260 2.85 15.29 11.78
CA ILE A 260 1.86 16.35 11.92
C ILE A 260 2.31 17.37 12.98
N GLU A 261 2.75 16.92 14.17
CA GLU A 261 3.23 17.81 15.25
C GLU A 261 4.43 18.67 14.82
N VAL A 262 5.34 18.12 14.01
CA VAL A 262 6.58 18.80 13.54
C VAL A 262 6.31 19.74 12.37
N LEU A 263 5.41 19.35 11.47
CA LEU A 263 5.16 20.07 10.23
C LEU A 263 4.10 21.16 10.38
N ASP A 264 3.18 21.06 11.36
CA ASP A 264 2.12 22.04 11.52
C ASP A 264 2.69 23.46 11.71
N ASN A 265 2.16 24.40 10.93
CA ASN A 265 2.58 25.78 10.89
C ASN A 265 1.55 26.67 10.18
N ASP A 266 1.74 28.00 10.30
CA ASP A 266 0.82 28.99 9.72
C ASP A 266 0.80 29.01 8.18
N THR A 267 1.86 28.57 7.50
CA THR A 267 1.97 28.55 6.03
C THR A 267 1.31 27.31 5.43
N GLY A 268 1.49 26.14 6.05
CA GLY A 268 0.99 24.85 5.63
C GLY A 268 2.08 23.82 5.34
N PHE A 269 1.65 22.59 5.05
CA PHE A 269 2.56 21.49 4.73
C PHE A 269 1.98 20.53 3.67
N PHE A 270 2.90 19.80 3.06
CA PHE A 270 2.64 18.59 2.27
C PHE A 270 3.29 17.39 2.97
N MET A 271 2.53 16.34 3.17
CA MET A 271 3.02 15.09 3.73
C MET A 271 2.68 13.94 2.79
N MET A 272 3.71 13.24 2.27
CA MET A 272 3.56 11.97 1.59
C MET A 272 3.87 10.84 2.57
N VAL A 273 3.02 9.84 2.58
CA VAL A 273 3.15 8.65 3.44
C VAL A 273 3.01 7.40 2.59
N GLU A 274 3.99 6.53 2.64
CA GLU A 274 3.98 5.27 1.93
C GLU A 274 3.76 4.09 2.87
N GLY A 275 2.78 3.23 2.53
CA GLY A 275 2.63 1.89 3.06
C GLY A 275 3.37 0.89 2.17
N GLY A 276 4.71 0.92 2.19
CA GLY A 276 5.55 0.17 1.25
C GLY A 276 5.61 -1.34 1.51
N LYS A 277 5.35 -1.76 2.75
CA LYS A 277 5.37 -3.19 3.12
C LYS A 277 4.18 -3.97 2.54
N ILE A 278 3.11 -3.30 2.10
CA ILE A 278 1.96 -3.95 1.43
C ILE A 278 2.44 -4.64 0.14
N ASP A 279 3.25 -3.95 -0.67
CA ASP A 279 3.84 -4.49 -1.90
C ASP A 279 4.72 -5.71 -1.61
N TRP A 280 5.62 -5.61 -0.64
CA TRP A 280 6.52 -6.72 -0.30
C TRP A 280 5.75 -7.96 0.16
N ALA A 281 4.70 -7.79 0.97
CA ALA A 281 3.81 -8.88 1.36
C ALA A 281 3.09 -9.51 0.16
N CYS A 282 2.60 -8.67 -0.79
CA CYS A 282 1.95 -9.13 -2.02
C CYS A 282 2.93 -9.90 -2.93
N HIS A 283 4.18 -9.45 -3.05
CA HIS A 283 5.24 -10.15 -3.77
C HIS A 283 5.49 -11.54 -3.20
N ALA A 284 5.49 -11.67 -1.86
CA ALA A 284 5.64 -12.95 -1.16
C ALA A 284 4.35 -13.79 -1.13
N ASN A 285 3.24 -13.27 -1.67
CA ASN A 285 1.91 -13.84 -1.59
C ASN A 285 1.46 -14.14 -0.14
N ASP A 286 1.82 -13.26 0.79
CA ASP A 286 1.40 -13.32 2.19
C ASP A 286 0.17 -12.45 2.42
N ALA A 287 -1.03 -13.05 2.42
CA ALA A 287 -2.28 -12.32 2.58
C ALA A 287 -2.42 -11.71 3.98
N ALA A 288 -1.91 -12.37 5.03
CA ALA A 288 -2.01 -11.86 6.39
C ALA A 288 -1.18 -10.57 6.56
N ALA A 289 0.09 -10.60 6.13
CA ALA A 289 0.94 -9.42 6.15
C ALA A 289 0.40 -8.30 5.24
N THR A 290 -0.12 -8.64 4.04
CA THR A 290 -0.80 -7.66 3.16
C THR A 290 -1.95 -6.96 3.87
N ILE A 291 -2.80 -7.71 4.57
CA ILE A 291 -3.97 -7.19 5.29
C ILE A 291 -3.53 -6.32 6.46
N THR A 292 -2.60 -6.79 7.31
CA THR A 292 -2.17 -6.05 8.51
C THR A 292 -1.48 -4.74 8.15
N ASP A 293 -0.62 -4.74 7.13
CA ASP A 293 0.04 -3.50 6.67
C ASP A 293 -0.92 -2.55 5.93
N THR A 294 -1.96 -3.06 5.28
CA THR A 294 -3.06 -2.22 4.77
C THR A 294 -3.85 -1.56 5.92
N VAL A 295 -4.07 -2.28 7.03
CA VAL A 295 -4.69 -1.73 8.24
C VAL A 295 -3.78 -0.69 8.87
N ALA A 296 -2.49 -0.96 9.02
CA ALA A 296 -1.51 -0.01 9.57
C ALA A 296 -1.44 1.30 8.77
N MET A 297 -1.49 1.21 7.44
CA MET A 297 -1.61 2.38 6.58
C MET A 297 -2.94 3.12 6.81
N ASP A 298 -4.06 2.42 6.93
CA ASP A 298 -5.37 3.04 7.19
C ASP A 298 -5.45 3.68 8.58
N GLU A 299 -4.75 3.14 9.57
CA GLU A 299 -4.58 3.79 10.88
C GLU A 299 -3.79 5.11 10.77
N ALA A 300 -2.77 5.13 9.91
CA ALA A 300 -2.05 6.36 9.59
C ALA A 300 -2.95 7.38 8.86
N VAL A 301 -3.81 6.93 7.94
CA VAL A 301 -4.89 7.76 7.35
C VAL A 301 -5.81 8.30 8.44
N GLY A 302 -6.14 7.50 9.45
CA GLY A 302 -6.93 7.92 10.62
C GLY A 302 -6.33 9.15 11.33
N LYS A 303 -4.99 9.26 11.45
CA LYS A 303 -4.34 10.45 12.06
C LYS A 303 -4.56 11.71 11.20
N ALA A 304 -4.54 11.56 9.87
CA ALA A 304 -4.84 12.68 8.97
C ALA A 304 -6.33 13.06 9.04
N VAL A 305 -7.23 12.09 9.21
CA VAL A 305 -8.68 12.35 9.42
C VAL A 305 -8.93 13.07 10.73
N ASP A 306 -8.23 12.70 11.82
CA ASP A 306 -8.30 13.44 13.09
C ASP A 306 -7.89 14.90 12.92
N PHE A 307 -6.77 15.14 12.21
CA PHE A 307 -6.32 16.50 11.88
C PHE A 307 -7.30 17.23 10.96
N TYR A 308 -7.86 16.57 9.96
CA TYR A 308 -8.91 17.14 9.10
C TYR A 308 -10.13 17.60 9.89
N ASN A 309 -10.56 16.84 10.90
CA ASN A 309 -11.70 17.20 11.71
C ASN A 309 -11.49 18.51 12.50
N GLU A 310 -10.24 18.88 12.77
CA GLU A 310 -9.87 20.17 13.37
C GLU A 310 -9.71 21.28 12.31
N HIS A 311 -9.34 20.93 11.06
CA HIS A 311 -9.04 21.86 9.96
C HIS A 311 -9.79 21.52 8.65
N PRO A 312 -11.14 21.33 8.66
CA PRO A 312 -11.86 20.78 7.51
C PRO A 312 -11.88 21.68 6.26
N ASP A 313 -11.74 22.98 6.47
CA ASP A 313 -11.77 23.98 5.39
C ASP A 313 -10.40 24.26 4.76
N GLU A 314 -9.33 23.63 5.28
CA GLU A 314 -7.93 23.90 4.90
C GLU A 314 -7.15 22.63 4.54
N THR A 315 -7.77 21.45 4.67
CA THR A 315 -7.08 20.15 4.50
C THR A 315 -7.59 19.41 3.27
N LEU A 316 -6.68 18.77 2.53
CA LEU A 316 -6.94 17.78 1.50
C LEU A 316 -6.22 16.47 1.88
N ILE A 317 -6.96 15.37 1.92
CA ILE A 317 -6.40 14.02 2.11
C ILE A 317 -6.68 13.21 0.86
N LEU A 318 -5.63 12.59 0.32
CA LEU A 318 -5.67 11.67 -0.81
C LEU A 318 -5.09 10.32 -0.35
N VAL A 319 -5.75 9.23 -0.72
CA VAL A 319 -5.27 7.86 -0.50
C VAL A 319 -5.37 7.11 -1.81
N THR A 320 -4.26 6.52 -2.26
CA THR A 320 -4.21 5.75 -3.51
C THR A 320 -3.18 4.62 -3.40
N GLY A 321 -3.22 3.67 -4.33
CA GLY A 321 -2.07 2.84 -4.64
C GLY A 321 -1.26 3.46 -5.78
N ASP A 322 -0.10 2.90 -6.05
CA ASP A 322 0.70 3.25 -7.23
C ASP A 322 0.56 2.21 -8.34
N HIS A 323 0.45 0.93 -8.03
CA HIS A 323 0.10 -0.21 -8.89
C HIS A 323 -0.52 -1.33 -8.04
N GLU A 324 -0.89 -2.43 -8.67
CA GLU A 324 -1.28 -3.67 -7.99
C GLU A 324 -0.12 -4.67 -8.01
N THR A 325 0.03 -5.45 -6.95
CA THR A 325 1.05 -6.49 -6.82
C THR A 325 0.43 -7.82 -6.42
N GLY A 326 0.97 -8.89 -7.01
CA GLY A 326 0.62 -10.28 -6.68
C GLY A 326 -0.58 -10.83 -7.45
N GLY A 327 -1.42 -10.00 -8.04
CA GLY A 327 -2.64 -10.44 -8.69
C GLY A 327 -3.60 -11.10 -7.68
N LEU A 328 -3.76 -10.46 -6.51
CA LEU A 328 -4.64 -10.94 -5.44
C LEU A 328 -6.07 -11.08 -5.93
N THR A 329 -6.71 -12.19 -5.59
CA THR A 329 -8.12 -12.41 -5.88
C THR A 329 -8.87 -12.91 -4.64
N ILE A 330 -10.08 -12.39 -4.43
CA ILE A 330 -11.06 -12.97 -3.51
C ILE A 330 -11.85 -13.99 -4.31
N GLY A 331 -11.73 -15.27 -3.93
CA GLY A 331 -12.24 -16.42 -4.67
C GLY A 331 -11.12 -17.34 -5.12
N PHE A 332 -11.25 -18.62 -4.84
CA PHE A 332 -10.30 -19.66 -5.18
C PHE A 332 -11.02 -20.88 -5.76
N ALA A 333 -10.42 -21.54 -6.74
CA ALA A 333 -11.04 -22.68 -7.42
C ALA A 333 -11.38 -23.85 -6.46
N GLY A 334 -10.61 -24.04 -5.38
CA GLY A 334 -10.85 -25.11 -4.42
C GLY A 334 -11.99 -24.84 -3.42
N THR A 335 -12.38 -23.58 -3.26
CA THR A 335 -13.50 -23.17 -2.40
C THR A 335 -14.75 -22.75 -3.18
N ASP A 336 -14.68 -22.79 -4.51
CA ASP A 336 -15.77 -22.38 -5.44
C ASP A 336 -16.27 -20.96 -5.16
N TYR A 337 -17.45 -20.81 -4.58
CA TYR A 337 -18.06 -19.52 -4.22
C TYR A 337 -17.89 -19.17 -2.75
N ASP A 338 -17.30 -20.06 -1.95
CA ASP A 338 -17.15 -19.85 -0.51
C ASP A 338 -15.85 -19.13 -0.18
N THR A 339 -15.89 -18.31 0.88
CA THR A 339 -14.73 -17.65 1.45
C THR A 339 -14.71 -17.84 2.98
N PHE A 340 -13.53 -18.03 3.53
CA PHE A 340 -13.30 -18.29 4.96
C PHE A 340 -12.23 -17.33 5.49
N LEU A 341 -12.41 -16.03 5.25
CA LEU A 341 -11.39 -15.01 5.48
C LEU A 341 -10.89 -14.95 6.92
N ALA A 342 -11.74 -15.33 7.89
CA ALA A 342 -11.33 -15.43 9.29
C ALA A 342 -10.18 -16.42 9.53
N ASN A 343 -9.95 -17.38 8.60
CA ASN A 343 -8.81 -18.30 8.70
C ASN A 343 -7.46 -17.59 8.69
N ILE A 344 -7.36 -16.45 8.00
CA ILE A 344 -6.13 -15.63 7.93
C ILE A 344 -5.65 -15.22 9.33
N SER A 345 -6.54 -15.03 10.30
CA SER A 345 -6.19 -14.68 11.69
C SER A 345 -5.36 -15.74 12.42
N ASN A 346 -5.22 -16.94 11.85
CA ASN A 346 -4.35 -17.99 12.41
C ASN A 346 -2.87 -17.75 12.10
N GLN A 347 -2.52 -16.92 11.11
CA GLN A 347 -1.14 -16.51 10.88
C GLN A 347 -0.72 -15.47 11.92
N LYS A 348 0.37 -15.73 12.64
CA LYS A 348 0.82 -14.92 13.78
C LYS A 348 2.08 -14.10 13.50
N ILE A 349 2.80 -14.42 12.44
CA ILE A 349 4.03 -13.74 12.01
C ILE A 349 4.07 -13.62 10.50
N SER A 350 4.78 -12.63 9.98
CA SER A 350 4.99 -12.46 8.54
C SER A 350 5.87 -13.57 7.96
N TYR A 351 5.81 -13.70 6.62
CA TYR A 351 6.73 -14.56 5.88
C TYR A 351 8.20 -14.23 6.18
N ALA A 352 8.54 -12.95 6.27
CA ALA A 352 9.91 -12.50 6.47
C ALA A 352 10.44 -12.88 7.85
N LYS A 353 9.62 -12.69 8.89
CA LYS A 353 9.98 -13.10 10.26
C LYS A 353 10.03 -14.63 10.40
N PHE A 354 9.16 -15.36 9.70
CA PHE A 354 9.24 -16.82 9.67
C PHE A 354 10.55 -17.30 9.01
N ASP A 355 10.96 -16.67 7.92
CA ASP A 355 12.23 -16.99 7.26
C ASP A 355 13.43 -16.71 8.14
N SER A 356 13.47 -15.54 8.79
CA SER A 356 14.61 -15.13 9.62
C SER A 356 14.75 -15.95 10.91
N ASP A 357 13.64 -16.17 11.62
CA ASP A 357 13.67 -16.71 12.97
C ASP A 357 13.53 -18.24 12.99
N TYR A 358 12.79 -18.82 12.02
CA TYR A 358 12.47 -20.25 12.00
C TYR A 358 13.21 -20.98 10.88
N VAL A 359 13.05 -20.57 9.62
CA VAL A 359 13.66 -21.30 8.49
C VAL A 359 15.17 -21.30 8.59
N ALA A 360 15.79 -20.18 8.95
CA ALA A 360 17.23 -20.10 9.18
C ALA A 360 17.68 -21.12 10.27
N ALA A 361 16.94 -21.20 11.37
CA ALA A 361 17.20 -22.15 12.45
C ALA A 361 16.98 -23.60 12.02
N TYR A 362 15.96 -23.89 11.21
CA TYR A 362 15.73 -25.25 10.67
C TYR A 362 16.91 -25.71 9.82
N LYS A 363 17.43 -24.88 8.93
CA LYS A 363 18.60 -25.17 8.09
C LYS A 363 19.85 -25.42 8.94
N GLU A 364 20.10 -24.56 9.93
CA GLU A 364 21.27 -24.71 10.83
C GLU A 364 21.21 -26.00 11.64
N ASN A 365 20.05 -26.30 12.25
CA ASN A 365 19.86 -27.43 13.15
C ASN A 365 19.49 -28.73 12.41
N LYS A 366 19.20 -28.69 11.12
CA LYS A 366 18.66 -29.81 10.34
C LYS A 366 17.38 -30.37 10.97
N THR A 367 16.49 -29.48 11.35
CA THR A 367 15.24 -29.80 12.04
C THR A 367 14.38 -30.73 11.18
N ASP A 368 13.85 -31.80 11.77
CA ASP A 368 12.99 -32.73 11.04
C ASP A 368 11.60 -32.16 10.77
N PHE A 369 10.92 -32.70 9.74
CA PHE A 369 9.64 -32.19 9.27
C PHE A 369 8.52 -32.24 10.31
N ASP A 370 8.51 -33.25 11.20
CA ASP A 370 7.47 -33.35 12.24
C ASP A 370 7.56 -32.18 13.23
N THR A 371 8.80 -31.78 13.57
CA THR A 371 9.05 -30.60 14.41
C THR A 371 8.64 -29.31 13.68
N VAL A 372 9.03 -29.15 12.42
CA VAL A 372 8.61 -27.99 11.58
C VAL A 372 7.10 -27.92 11.46
N MET A 373 6.42 -29.07 11.30
CA MET A 373 4.95 -29.12 11.21
C MET A 373 4.26 -28.66 12.50
N ALA A 374 4.87 -28.92 13.66
CA ALA A 374 4.34 -28.45 14.93
C ALA A 374 4.38 -26.89 15.00
N ASP A 375 5.50 -26.29 14.58
CA ASP A 375 5.63 -24.82 14.51
C ASP A 375 4.63 -24.21 13.48
N ILE A 376 4.46 -24.87 12.32
CA ILE A 376 3.46 -24.44 11.32
C ILE A 376 2.05 -24.47 11.90
N THR A 377 1.72 -25.51 12.67
CA THR A 377 0.41 -25.60 13.34
C THR A 377 0.23 -24.49 14.37
N GLU A 378 1.26 -24.17 15.13
CA GLU A 378 1.21 -23.11 16.14
C GLU A 378 1.10 -21.71 15.51
N LEU A 379 1.87 -21.45 14.44
CA LEU A 379 2.04 -20.11 13.87
C LEU A 379 1.05 -19.79 12.74
N PHE A 380 0.52 -20.81 12.05
CA PHE A 380 -0.37 -20.63 10.89
C PHE A 380 -1.70 -21.40 11.01
N GLY A 381 -1.87 -22.20 12.06
CA GLY A 381 -3.09 -22.97 12.29
C GLY A 381 -3.27 -24.20 11.41
N LEU A 382 -2.40 -24.42 10.41
CA LEU A 382 -2.50 -25.54 9.48
C LEU A 382 -2.23 -26.87 10.21
N GLN A 383 -3.09 -27.88 9.98
CA GLN A 383 -3.02 -29.16 10.66
C GLN A 383 -2.72 -30.31 9.69
N SER A 384 -1.99 -31.31 10.16
CA SER A 384 -1.72 -32.52 9.38
C SER A 384 -3.01 -33.29 9.08
N PRO A 385 -3.07 -34.06 7.97
CA PRO A 385 -4.22 -34.90 7.64
C PRO A 385 -4.54 -35.88 8.76
N THR A 386 -5.79 -36.00 9.14
CA THR A 386 -6.23 -36.90 10.23
C THR A 386 -6.43 -38.36 9.80
N GLY A 387 -6.19 -38.68 8.53
CA GLY A 387 -6.36 -40.02 7.96
C GLY A 387 -7.83 -40.48 7.82
N THR A 388 -8.79 -39.59 8.08
CA THR A 388 -10.25 -39.90 8.01
C THR A 388 -10.98 -39.07 6.96
N THR A 389 -10.35 -38.11 6.33
CA THR A 389 -10.91 -37.32 5.25
C THR A 389 -10.58 -37.99 3.92
N GLU A 390 -11.50 -38.83 3.41
CA GLU A 390 -11.62 -38.99 1.96
C GLU A 390 -12.05 -37.60 1.44
N SER A 391 -11.05 -36.76 1.13
CA SER A 391 -11.28 -35.46 0.52
C SER A 391 -11.98 -35.67 -0.82
N SER A 392 -13.28 -35.55 -0.83
CA SER A 392 -14.05 -35.43 -2.06
C SER A 392 -13.91 -34.02 -2.60
N ASN A 393 -12.69 -33.65 -3.04
CA ASN A 393 -12.48 -32.45 -3.84
C ASN A 393 -13.15 -32.57 -5.24
N GLN A 394 -14.33 -33.17 -5.31
CA GLN A 394 -15.21 -33.08 -6.45
C GLN A 394 -16.13 -31.88 -6.23
N ALA A 395 -15.67 -30.71 -6.71
CA ALA A 395 -16.52 -29.56 -6.88
C ALA A 395 -17.80 -29.98 -7.65
N ASP A 396 -18.92 -30.07 -6.95
CA ASP A 396 -20.22 -30.19 -7.61
C ASP A 396 -20.73 -28.76 -7.87
N SER A 397 -20.52 -28.30 -9.09
CA SER A 397 -20.85 -26.94 -9.55
C SER A 397 -22.36 -26.63 -9.57
N LYS A 398 -23.19 -27.42 -8.93
CA LYS A 398 -24.64 -27.31 -9.03
C LYS A 398 -25.35 -26.77 -7.80
N ASP A 399 -24.72 -26.82 -6.63
CA ASP A 399 -25.36 -26.37 -5.40
C ASP A 399 -24.48 -25.32 -4.69
N VAL A 400 -25.02 -24.13 -4.57
CA VAL A 400 -24.36 -22.99 -3.93
C VAL A 400 -24.25 -23.19 -2.40
N HIS A 401 -25.07 -24.10 -1.83
CA HIS A 401 -25.03 -24.54 -0.45
C HIS A 401 -25.48 -26.00 -0.33
N PRO A 402 -24.61 -26.97 -0.57
CA PRO A 402 -24.96 -28.37 -0.38
C PRO A 402 -25.09 -28.70 1.12
N GLU A 403 -26.27 -29.13 1.54
CA GLU A 403 -26.48 -29.69 2.89
C GLU A 403 -25.60 -30.95 3.04
N GLY A 404 -24.54 -30.86 3.85
CA GLY A 404 -23.70 -32.00 4.22
C GLY A 404 -22.33 -32.08 3.54
N GLU A 405 -21.82 -31.03 2.87
CA GLU A 405 -20.43 -31.00 2.42
C GLU A 405 -19.44 -30.76 3.55
N GLU A 406 -18.30 -31.43 3.42
CA GLU A 406 -17.13 -31.24 4.30
C GLU A 406 -16.72 -29.76 4.35
N ASP A 407 -16.28 -29.33 5.50
CA ASP A 407 -15.83 -27.98 5.79
C ASP A 407 -14.66 -27.56 4.89
N LYS A 408 -14.95 -26.91 3.77
CA LYS A 408 -13.96 -26.41 2.80
C LYS A 408 -13.00 -25.40 3.43
N GLY A 409 -13.43 -24.73 4.49
CA GLY A 409 -12.61 -23.79 5.29
C GLY A 409 -11.79 -24.47 6.37
N SER A 410 -11.78 -25.80 6.45
CA SER A 410 -10.98 -26.52 7.44
C SER A 410 -9.49 -26.28 7.27
N LEU A 411 -8.79 -25.94 8.36
CA LEU A 411 -7.34 -25.82 8.41
C LEU A 411 -6.61 -27.17 8.44
N VAL A 412 -7.36 -28.28 8.48
CA VAL A 412 -6.78 -29.62 8.25
C VAL A 412 -6.41 -29.75 6.79
N MET A 413 -5.14 -30.01 6.52
CA MET A 413 -4.65 -30.17 5.14
C MET A 413 -5.17 -31.47 4.52
N THR A 414 -5.44 -31.43 3.22
CA THR A 414 -5.62 -32.62 2.39
C THR A 414 -4.27 -33.34 2.23
N ASP A 415 -4.30 -34.62 1.86
CA ASP A 415 -3.07 -35.37 1.56
C ASP A 415 -2.24 -34.69 0.44
N TYR A 416 -2.88 -34.04 -0.52
CA TYR A 416 -2.25 -33.28 -1.60
C TYR A 416 -1.50 -32.04 -1.07
N GLU A 417 -2.15 -31.24 -0.21
CA GLU A 417 -1.55 -30.04 0.39
C GLU A 417 -0.37 -30.39 1.29
N TYR A 418 -0.56 -31.45 2.10
CA TYR A 418 0.49 -31.94 2.99
C TYR A 418 1.71 -32.45 2.23
N GLN A 419 1.52 -33.20 1.12
CA GLN A 419 2.61 -33.62 0.26
C GLN A 419 3.30 -32.45 -0.42
N LYS A 420 2.54 -31.43 -0.86
CA LYS A 420 3.09 -30.19 -1.42
C LYS A 420 3.97 -29.48 -0.40
N LEU A 421 3.51 -29.39 0.85
CA LEU A 421 4.26 -28.78 1.95
C LEU A 421 5.56 -29.57 2.27
N GLN A 422 5.47 -30.91 2.29
CA GLN A 422 6.63 -31.75 2.52
C GLN A 422 7.68 -31.61 1.42
N ASN A 423 7.28 -31.55 0.15
CA ASN A 423 8.20 -31.31 -0.96
C ASN A 423 8.87 -29.93 -0.86
N ALA A 424 8.12 -28.91 -0.46
CA ALA A 424 8.66 -27.56 -0.26
C ALA A 424 9.65 -27.50 0.91
N TYR A 425 9.38 -28.23 2.00
CA TYR A 425 10.34 -28.38 3.09
C TYR A 425 11.65 -29.07 2.60
N GLU A 426 11.56 -30.16 1.85
CA GLU A 426 12.73 -30.85 1.31
C GLU A 426 13.57 -29.91 0.40
N GLU A 427 12.87 -29.11 -0.42
CA GLU A 427 13.51 -28.09 -1.27
C GLU A 427 14.21 -27.02 -0.44
N THR A 428 13.51 -26.42 0.54
CA THR A 428 14.06 -25.43 1.46
C THR A 428 15.32 -25.95 2.18
N MET A 429 15.28 -27.19 2.69
CA MET A 429 16.40 -27.80 3.41
C MET A 429 17.57 -28.15 2.50
N SER A 430 17.38 -28.25 1.20
CA SER A 430 18.42 -28.50 0.21
C SER A 430 19.15 -27.24 -0.25
N ARG A 431 18.51 -26.06 -0.16
CA ARG A 431 19.08 -24.78 -0.59
C ARG A 431 20.25 -24.35 0.29
N THR A 432 21.33 -23.93 -0.34
CA THR A 432 22.58 -23.56 0.34
C THR A 432 22.71 -22.07 0.66
N GLY A 433 21.79 -21.23 0.16
CA GLY A 433 21.82 -19.77 0.32
C GLY A 433 22.81 -19.04 -0.60
N GLU A 434 23.49 -19.76 -1.52
CA GLU A 434 24.20 -19.13 -2.63
C GLU A 434 23.19 -18.76 -3.73
N GLU A 435 23.48 -17.71 -4.52
CA GLU A 435 22.64 -17.30 -5.65
C GLU A 435 22.36 -18.50 -6.57
N GLU A 436 21.17 -19.04 -6.50
CA GLU A 436 20.71 -20.13 -7.35
C GLU A 436 19.94 -19.54 -8.52
N GLU A 437 20.27 -19.98 -9.75
CA GLU A 437 19.42 -19.71 -10.92
C GLU A 437 18.20 -20.65 -10.84
N PHE A 438 17.05 -20.09 -10.50
CA PHE A 438 15.79 -20.85 -10.44
C PHE A 438 15.37 -21.34 -11.82
N GLY A 439 14.97 -22.61 -11.90
CA GLY A 439 14.30 -23.16 -13.08
C GLY A 439 12.92 -22.52 -13.27
N GLN A 440 12.40 -22.57 -14.50
CA GLN A 440 11.06 -22.00 -14.78
C GLN A 440 9.97 -22.62 -13.90
N GLU A 441 9.99 -23.93 -13.67
CA GLU A 441 9.02 -24.63 -12.85
C GLU A 441 9.10 -24.15 -11.38
N GLU A 442 10.29 -24.06 -10.85
CA GLU A 442 10.58 -23.61 -9.50
C GLU A 442 10.14 -22.17 -9.29
N TYR A 443 10.47 -21.27 -10.24
CA TYR A 443 10.03 -19.88 -10.18
C TYR A 443 8.50 -19.74 -10.23
N LEU A 444 7.80 -20.56 -11.01
CA LEU A 444 6.33 -20.57 -11.05
C LEU A 444 5.71 -21.08 -9.75
N MET A 445 6.41 -21.98 -9.03
CA MET A 445 5.92 -22.51 -7.74
C MET A 445 6.20 -21.56 -6.57
N TYR A 446 7.38 -20.94 -6.54
CA TYR A 446 7.89 -20.27 -5.33
C TYR A 446 8.36 -18.82 -5.56
N GLY A 447 8.40 -18.34 -6.79
CA GLY A 447 9.03 -17.07 -7.11
C GLY A 447 10.52 -17.12 -6.79
N SER A 448 11.02 -16.07 -6.13
CA SER A 448 12.37 -16.01 -5.55
C SER A 448 12.36 -16.22 -4.02
N TYR A 449 11.25 -16.70 -3.47
CA TYR A 449 11.01 -16.85 -2.03
C TYR A 449 11.43 -18.25 -1.52
N GLU A 450 11.44 -18.39 -0.19
CA GLU A 450 11.67 -19.69 0.44
C GLU A 450 10.51 -20.65 0.16
N PRO A 451 10.78 -21.85 -0.41
CA PRO A 451 9.71 -22.75 -0.84
C PRO A 451 8.75 -23.14 0.28
N LEU A 452 9.28 -23.43 1.48
CA LEU A 452 8.46 -23.79 2.64
C LEU A 452 7.49 -22.67 2.98
N THR A 453 7.99 -21.45 3.14
CA THR A 453 7.24 -20.27 3.58
C THR A 453 6.13 -19.92 2.59
N VAL A 454 6.48 -19.79 1.30
CA VAL A 454 5.49 -19.49 0.25
C VAL A 454 4.44 -20.60 0.11
N THR A 455 4.81 -21.86 0.35
CA THR A 455 3.85 -22.96 0.31
C THR A 455 2.88 -22.91 1.48
N ILE A 456 3.35 -22.53 2.68
CA ILE A 456 2.49 -22.32 3.86
C ILE A 456 1.48 -21.21 3.59
N THR A 457 1.94 -20.03 3.14
CA THR A 457 1.05 -18.89 2.85
C THR A 457 0.05 -19.23 1.75
N HIS A 458 0.47 -19.91 0.67
CA HIS A 458 -0.43 -20.36 -0.38
C HIS A 458 -1.52 -21.31 0.13
N ILE A 459 -1.18 -22.28 0.99
CA ILE A 459 -2.18 -23.22 1.53
C ILE A 459 -3.16 -22.47 2.41
N LEU A 460 -2.70 -21.59 3.30
CA LEU A 460 -3.58 -20.80 4.14
C LEU A 460 -4.48 -19.85 3.34
N ASN A 461 -3.92 -19.14 2.36
CA ASN A 461 -4.67 -18.28 1.45
C ASN A 461 -5.79 -19.06 0.73
N ASN A 462 -5.44 -20.21 0.15
CA ASN A 462 -6.38 -21.05 -0.60
C ASN A 462 -7.50 -21.59 0.29
N LYS A 463 -7.19 -22.01 1.53
CA LYS A 463 -8.19 -22.41 2.53
C LYS A 463 -9.05 -21.24 3.02
N SER A 464 -8.58 -20.03 2.85
CA SER A 464 -9.34 -18.81 3.16
C SER A 464 -10.19 -18.31 1.98
N GLY A 465 -10.09 -18.96 0.81
CA GLY A 465 -10.77 -18.51 -0.41
C GLY A 465 -10.10 -17.34 -1.10
N ILE A 466 -8.79 -17.19 -0.89
CA ILE A 466 -7.94 -16.16 -1.51
C ILE A 466 -6.89 -16.84 -2.41
N ASN A 467 -6.47 -16.17 -3.47
CA ASN A 467 -5.36 -16.63 -4.30
C ASN A 467 -4.56 -15.45 -4.85
N PHE A 468 -3.28 -15.72 -5.17
CA PHE A 468 -2.39 -14.82 -5.90
C PHE A 468 -2.04 -15.45 -7.25
N ALA A 469 -1.92 -14.62 -8.27
CA ALA A 469 -1.63 -15.06 -9.64
C ALA A 469 -0.20 -14.80 -10.07
N SER A 470 0.55 -14.02 -9.31
CA SER A 470 1.89 -13.54 -9.66
C SER A 470 2.74 -13.29 -8.41
N TYR A 471 4.06 -13.26 -8.61
CA TYR A 471 5.03 -12.71 -7.65
C TYR A 471 5.52 -11.32 -8.07
N ALA A 472 4.82 -10.69 -9.00
CA ALA A 472 5.19 -9.39 -9.55
C ALA A 472 3.94 -8.51 -9.69
N HIS A 473 4.13 -7.31 -10.20
CA HIS A 473 3.06 -6.34 -10.40
C HIS A 473 2.08 -6.77 -11.50
N THR A 474 0.86 -6.25 -11.43
CA THR A 474 -0.17 -6.45 -12.46
C THR A 474 -0.66 -5.13 -13.03
N GLY A 475 -1.44 -5.19 -14.09
CA GLY A 475 -1.95 -4.02 -14.82
C GLY A 475 -3.33 -3.56 -14.34
N LEU A 476 -3.71 -3.85 -13.10
CA LEU A 476 -4.98 -3.37 -12.55
C LEU A 476 -4.92 -1.86 -12.23
N PRO A 477 -6.06 -1.14 -12.39
CA PRO A 477 -6.16 0.23 -11.92
C PRO A 477 -6.19 0.27 -10.38
N VAL A 478 -5.86 1.42 -9.80
CA VAL A 478 -5.93 1.67 -8.36
C VAL A 478 -7.07 2.61 -8.00
N GLU A 479 -7.56 2.52 -6.75
CA GLU A 479 -8.48 3.51 -6.21
C GLU A 479 -7.77 4.83 -5.92
N VAL A 480 -8.56 5.91 -5.96
CA VAL A 480 -8.15 7.23 -5.45
C VAL A 480 -9.26 7.75 -4.56
N PHE A 481 -9.07 7.65 -3.26
CA PHE A 481 -10.00 8.22 -2.28
C PHE A 481 -9.60 9.66 -1.95
N ALA A 482 -10.57 10.55 -1.85
CA ALA A 482 -10.32 11.96 -1.54
C ALA A 482 -11.31 12.52 -0.51
N MET A 483 -10.77 13.33 0.42
CA MET A 483 -11.54 14.05 1.44
C MET A 483 -10.98 15.47 1.61
N GLY A 484 -11.86 16.46 1.64
CA GLY A 484 -11.52 17.85 1.97
C GLY A 484 -11.51 18.79 0.77
N VAL A 485 -10.66 19.81 0.83
CA VAL A 485 -10.64 20.91 -0.14
C VAL A 485 -10.27 20.41 -1.54
N GLY A 486 -11.18 20.58 -2.52
CA GLY A 486 -10.97 20.17 -3.91
C GLY A 486 -11.16 18.67 -4.18
N GLN A 487 -11.70 17.93 -3.22
CA GLN A 487 -11.91 16.47 -3.32
C GLN A 487 -12.69 16.04 -4.58
N GLU A 488 -13.64 16.85 -5.04
CA GLU A 488 -14.48 16.57 -6.21
C GLU A 488 -13.70 16.46 -7.53
N GLN A 489 -12.46 16.95 -7.56
CA GLN A 489 -11.59 16.82 -8.71
C GLN A 489 -11.09 15.37 -8.93
N PHE A 490 -11.13 14.54 -7.88
CA PHE A 490 -10.62 13.16 -7.90
C PHE A 490 -11.69 12.13 -8.27
N GLU A 491 -12.91 12.56 -8.63
CA GLU A 491 -13.93 11.67 -9.16
C GLU A 491 -13.57 11.15 -10.57
N GLY A 492 -14.06 9.95 -10.90
CA GLY A 492 -13.98 9.38 -12.25
C GLY A 492 -12.80 8.45 -12.46
N TYR A 493 -12.54 8.12 -13.74
CA TYR A 493 -11.46 7.23 -14.17
C TYR A 493 -10.48 8.03 -15.03
N TYR A 494 -9.20 8.01 -14.70
CA TYR A 494 -8.17 8.84 -15.33
C TYR A 494 -6.80 8.16 -15.28
N ASP A 495 -5.78 8.84 -15.78
CA ASP A 495 -4.38 8.40 -15.72
C ASP A 495 -3.76 8.81 -14.37
N ASN A 496 -2.84 8.03 -13.80
CA ASN A 496 -2.21 8.37 -12.52
C ASN A 496 -1.41 9.69 -12.56
N THR A 497 -0.99 10.16 -13.76
CA THR A 497 -0.41 11.49 -13.94
C THR A 497 -1.38 12.64 -13.61
N ASP A 498 -2.67 12.37 -13.68
CA ASP A 498 -3.68 13.36 -13.32
C ASP A 498 -3.77 13.64 -11.82
N ILE A 499 -3.25 12.76 -10.96
CA ILE A 499 -3.15 13.04 -9.52
C ILE A 499 -2.29 14.29 -9.30
N PHE A 500 -1.10 14.34 -9.92
CA PHE A 500 -0.27 15.55 -9.91
C PHE A 500 -1.02 16.74 -10.50
N ASN A 501 -1.59 16.59 -11.71
CA ASN A 501 -2.24 17.69 -12.43
C ASN A 501 -3.38 18.32 -11.61
N LYS A 502 -4.16 17.50 -10.90
CA LYS A 502 -5.26 17.94 -10.05
C LYS A 502 -4.76 18.66 -8.80
N VAL A 503 -3.75 18.12 -8.09
CA VAL A 503 -3.13 18.79 -6.94
C VAL A 503 -2.52 20.13 -7.36
N ALA A 504 -1.79 20.16 -8.49
CA ALA A 504 -1.21 21.39 -9.02
C ALA A 504 -2.28 22.43 -9.38
N ALA A 505 -3.41 22.00 -9.98
CA ALA A 505 -4.52 22.88 -10.33
C ALA A 505 -5.21 23.46 -9.06
N ILE A 506 -5.44 22.64 -8.02
CA ILE A 506 -6.07 23.07 -6.77
C ILE A 506 -5.17 24.06 -6.02
N THR A 507 -3.86 23.81 -6.01
CA THR A 507 -2.88 24.65 -5.29
C THR A 507 -2.37 25.83 -6.10
N GLY A 508 -2.56 25.81 -7.41
CA GLY A 508 -2.11 26.87 -8.33
C GLY A 508 -0.61 26.87 -8.61
N VAL A 509 0.13 25.84 -8.18
CA VAL A 509 1.57 25.70 -8.51
C VAL A 509 1.74 25.35 -9.99
N LYS A 510 2.90 25.73 -10.56
CA LYS A 510 3.16 25.62 -12.01
C LYS A 510 4.44 24.87 -12.31
#